data_e80d15a7881cd658f8c9ebc5c8957684
#
_entry.id   e80d15a7881cd658f8c9ebc5c8957684
#
_cell.length_a   1.000
_cell.length_b   1.000
_cell.length_c   1.000
_cell.angle_alpha   90.00
_cell.angle_beta   90.00
_cell.angle_gamma   90.00
#
_symmetry.space_group_name_H-M   'P 1'
#
loop_
_entity.id
_entity.type
_entity.pdbx_description
1 polymer ?
#
loop_
_entity_poly.entity_id
_entity_poly.type
_entity_poly.pdbx_seq_one_letter_code
_entity_poly.pdbx_strand_id
1 'polypeptide(L)'
;MSFGVEHAHSLAADDARARIKALGEYLSNKHGIAVTWTGDDQAKIAGKYLVVSIEGTVSIESNRVRFEGKDPGMLWRGKAKDYLAAKLQKYLNPATRLEDLPTR
;
A
#
# COMPACT_ATOMS: atom_id res chain seq x y z
N MET A 1 19.80 -0.40 3.24
CA MET A 1 19.00 -1.53 2.76
C MET A 1 17.60 -1.07 2.43
N SER A 2 17.07 -1.55 1.32
CA SER A 2 15.70 -1.25 0.96
C SER A 2 14.74 -2.26 1.61
N PHE A 3 13.54 -1.80 1.85
CA PHE A 3 12.45 -2.61 2.37
C PHE A 3 11.42 -2.77 1.26
N GLY A 4 10.97 -4.00 1.02
CA GLY A 4 10.02 -4.26 -0.04
C GLY A 4 8.96 -5.26 0.35
N VAL A 5 7.74 -5.03 -0.14
CA VAL A 5 6.60 -5.95 -0.01
C VAL A 5 5.90 -5.98 -1.35
N GLU A 6 5.52 -7.17 -1.81
CA GLU A 6 4.73 -7.27 -3.03
C GLU A 6 3.61 -8.30 -2.86
N HIS A 7 2.55 -8.13 -3.65
CA HIS A 7 1.42 -9.03 -3.65
C HIS A 7 0.93 -9.22 -5.08
N ALA A 8 0.84 -10.45 -5.52
CA ALA A 8 0.35 -10.80 -6.84
C ALA A 8 -1.17 -10.58 -6.92
N HIS A 9 -1.65 -10.21 -8.11
CA HIS A 9 -3.07 -10.11 -8.39
C HIS A 9 -3.35 -10.46 -9.84
N SER A 10 -4.62 -10.74 -10.14
CA SER A 10 -5.10 -10.98 -11.49
C SER A 10 -6.22 -10.02 -11.87
N LEU A 11 -6.27 -8.86 -11.21
CA LEU A 11 -7.31 -7.85 -11.45
C LEU A 11 -7.01 -7.06 -12.72
N ALA A 12 -8.07 -6.50 -13.33
CA ALA A 12 -7.89 -5.54 -14.40
C ALA A 12 -7.18 -4.30 -13.88
N ALA A 13 -6.43 -3.61 -14.74
CA ALA A 13 -5.62 -2.46 -14.35
C ALA A 13 -6.44 -1.38 -13.64
N ASP A 14 -7.62 -1.04 -14.17
CA ASP A 14 -8.49 -0.02 -13.57
C ASP A 14 -8.98 -0.43 -12.19
N ASP A 15 -9.32 -1.70 -12.00
CA ASP A 15 -9.77 -2.22 -10.72
C ASP A 15 -8.64 -2.18 -9.69
N ALA A 16 -7.44 -2.64 -10.06
CA ALA A 16 -6.28 -2.59 -9.18
C ALA A 16 -5.96 -1.15 -8.76
N ARG A 17 -5.99 -0.20 -9.70
CA ARG A 17 -5.76 1.22 -9.40
C ARG A 17 -6.78 1.76 -8.41
N ALA A 18 -8.07 1.49 -8.65
CA ALA A 18 -9.13 1.98 -7.77
C ALA A 18 -8.98 1.43 -6.34
N ARG A 19 -8.62 0.16 -6.21
CA ARG A 19 -8.44 -0.49 -4.93
C ARG A 19 -7.24 0.08 -4.17
N ILE A 20 -6.13 0.34 -4.86
CA ILE A 20 -4.95 0.92 -4.21
C ILE A 20 -5.20 2.38 -3.86
N LYS A 21 -5.99 3.13 -4.64
CA LYS A 21 -6.42 4.47 -4.27
C LYS A 21 -7.25 4.45 -2.98
N ALA A 22 -8.15 3.48 -2.84
CA ALA A 22 -8.93 3.30 -1.61
C ALA A 22 -8.02 3.00 -0.41
N LEU A 23 -7.00 2.17 -0.59
CA LEU A 23 -6.03 1.90 0.45
C LEU A 23 -5.25 3.16 0.83
N GLY A 24 -4.85 3.96 -0.17
CA GLY A 24 -4.18 5.24 0.07
C GLY A 24 -5.04 6.20 0.88
N GLU A 25 -6.32 6.30 0.57
CA GLU A 25 -7.25 7.12 1.34
C GLU A 25 -7.38 6.62 2.78
N TYR A 26 -7.46 5.30 2.96
CA TYR A 26 -7.51 4.70 4.30
C TYR A 26 -6.27 5.07 5.11
N LEU A 27 -5.08 4.92 4.54
CA LEU A 27 -3.83 5.23 5.22
C LEU A 27 -3.74 6.71 5.59
N SER A 28 -4.17 7.58 4.69
CA SER A 28 -4.18 9.02 4.92
C SER A 28 -5.17 9.40 6.02
N ASN A 29 -6.40 8.90 5.94
CA ASN A 29 -7.46 9.24 6.89
C ASN A 29 -7.27 8.59 8.25
N LYS A 30 -6.77 7.36 8.30
CA LYS A 30 -6.61 6.63 9.55
C LYS A 30 -5.32 6.98 10.28
N HIS A 31 -4.22 7.13 9.54
CA HIS A 31 -2.88 7.26 10.12
C HIS A 31 -2.17 8.56 9.76
N GLY A 32 -2.79 9.43 8.98
CA GLY A 32 -2.15 10.68 8.58
C GLY A 32 -0.97 10.50 7.64
N ILE A 33 -0.90 9.38 6.94
CA ILE A 33 0.18 9.11 5.99
C ILE A 33 -0.12 9.84 4.68
N ALA A 34 0.84 10.63 4.18
CA ALA A 34 0.69 11.35 2.92
C ALA A 34 0.87 10.39 1.75
N VAL A 35 -0.08 10.41 0.81
CA VAL A 35 -0.03 9.61 -0.41
C VAL A 35 -0.11 10.57 -1.59
N THR A 36 0.93 10.60 -2.41
CA THR A 36 1.03 11.51 -3.56
C THR A 36 1.17 10.68 -4.83
N TRP A 37 0.17 10.75 -5.69
CA TRP A 37 0.20 10.03 -6.97
C TRP A 37 1.10 10.77 -7.95
N THR A 38 2.11 10.04 -8.48
CA THR A 38 3.08 10.57 -9.44
C THR A 38 2.74 10.15 -10.87
N GLY A 39 1.71 9.32 -11.01
CA GLY A 39 1.20 8.81 -12.28
C GLY A 39 0.02 7.91 -11.99
N ASP A 40 -0.50 7.24 -13.03
CA ASP A 40 -1.65 6.36 -12.87
C ASP A 40 -1.33 5.11 -12.04
N ASP A 41 -0.08 4.65 -12.10
CA ASP A 41 0.33 3.38 -11.52
C ASP A 41 1.38 3.51 -10.43
N GLN A 42 1.64 4.73 -9.97
CA GLN A 42 2.70 4.94 -8.98
C GLN A 42 2.34 6.06 -8.02
N ALA A 43 2.63 5.83 -6.74
CA ALA A 43 2.42 6.81 -5.68
C ALA A 43 3.59 6.83 -4.71
N LYS A 44 3.90 8.00 -4.18
CA LYS A 44 4.85 8.16 -3.09
C LYS A 44 4.10 8.21 -1.77
N ILE A 45 4.63 7.50 -0.78
CA ILE A 45 4.07 7.42 0.55
C ILE A 45 5.07 7.96 1.54
N ALA A 46 4.64 8.88 2.41
CA ALA A 46 5.50 9.46 3.44
C ALA A 46 4.68 9.78 4.67
N GLY A 47 5.22 9.48 5.85
CA GLY A 47 4.55 9.77 7.10
C GLY A 47 5.17 9.07 8.27
N LYS A 48 4.45 9.08 9.38
CA LYS A 48 4.84 8.38 10.59
C LYS A 48 3.70 7.51 11.09
N TYR A 49 4.04 6.31 11.50
CA TYR A 49 3.14 5.43 12.23
C TYR A 49 3.77 5.18 13.59
N LEU A 50 3.15 5.70 14.66
CA LEU A 50 3.74 5.74 15.99
C LEU A 50 5.09 6.49 15.93
N VAL A 51 6.20 5.82 16.25
CA VAL A 51 7.55 6.42 16.22
C VAL A 51 8.31 6.06 14.93
N VAL A 52 7.67 5.36 14.00
CA VAL A 52 8.32 4.83 12.80
C VAL A 52 8.10 5.75 11.62
N SER A 53 9.17 6.19 10.97
CA SER A 53 9.08 6.93 9.71
C SER A 53 8.80 5.96 8.57
N ILE A 54 7.79 6.30 7.77
CA ILE A 54 7.41 5.50 6.60
C ILE A 54 7.67 6.34 5.37
N GLU A 55 8.51 5.84 4.47
CA GLU A 55 8.78 6.46 3.17
C GLU A 55 8.92 5.37 2.13
N GLY A 56 8.27 5.55 1.00
CA GLY A 56 8.40 4.57 -0.07
C GLY A 56 7.57 4.91 -1.29
N THR A 57 7.59 3.99 -2.22
CA THR A 57 6.85 4.09 -3.49
C THR A 57 6.03 2.84 -3.67
N VAL A 58 4.77 3.02 -4.03
CA VAL A 58 3.88 1.94 -4.44
C VAL A 58 3.81 1.93 -5.96
N SER A 59 4.03 0.77 -6.56
CA SER A 59 3.93 0.58 -8.01
C SER A 59 2.86 -0.47 -8.30
N ILE A 60 1.92 -0.13 -9.17
CA ILE A 60 0.83 -1.03 -9.58
C ILE A 60 1.22 -1.61 -10.93
N GLU A 61 1.52 -2.91 -10.94
CA GLU A 61 1.88 -3.63 -12.17
C GLU A 61 0.71 -4.50 -12.62
N SER A 62 0.80 -5.04 -13.84
CA SER A 62 -0.29 -5.83 -14.42
C SER A 62 -0.62 -7.10 -13.63
N ASN A 63 0.33 -7.63 -12.89
CA ASN A 63 0.19 -8.89 -12.16
C ASN A 63 0.56 -8.80 -10.69
N ARG A 64 0.93 -7.62 -10.20
CA ARG A 64 1.30 -7.44 -8.79
C ARG A 64 1.29 -5.97 -8.41
N VAL A 65 1.23 -5.71 -7.10
CA VAL A 65 1.47 -4.39 -6.53
C VAL A 65 2.71 -4.50 -5.65
N ARG A 66 3.64 -3.57 -5.80
CA ARG A 66 4.88 -3.54 -5.03
C ARG A 66 4.99 -2.27 -4.22
N PHE A 67 5.45 -2.42 -3.00
CA PHE A 67 5.90 -1.33 -2.15
C PHE A 67 7.41 -1.47 -1.96
N GLU A 68 8.14 -0.39 -2.20
CA GLU A 68 9.58 -0.32 -1.94
C GLU A 68 9.87 0.97 -1.22
N GLY A 69 10.68 0.92 -0.19
CA GLY A 69 10.97 2.11 0.57
C GLY A 69 12.08 1.95 1.58
N LYS A 70 12.14 2.93 2.47
CA LYS A 70 13.11 2.97 3.54
C LYS A 70 12.83 1.86 4.55
N ASP A 71 13.89 1.17 4.98
CA ASP A 71 13.79 0.15 6.01
C ASP A 71 13.38 0.81 7.33
N PRO A 72 12.27 0.36 7.95
CA PRO A 72 11.80 0.96 9.21
C PRO A 72 12.64 0.57 10.44
N GLY A 73 13.66 -0.27 10.26
CA GLY A 73 14.51 -0.75 11.34
C GLY A 73 14.18 -2.17 11.73
N MET A 74 15.16 -2.83 12.37
CA MET A 74 15.09 -4.25 12.69
C MET A 74 13.86 -4.62 13.53
N LEU A 75 13.50 -3.78 14.50
CA LEU A 75 12.37 -4.06 15.40
C LEU A 75 11.01 -3.95 14.71
N TRP A 76 10.92 -3.13 13.65
CA TRP A 76 9.65 -2.84 13.01
C TRP A 76 9.48 -3.52 11.64
N ARG A 77 10.56 -4.05 11.09
CA ARG A 77 10.56 -4.62 9.74
C ARG A 77 9.52 -5.72 9.57
N GLY A 78 9.47 -6.66 10.49
CA GLY A 78 8.50 -7.76 10.44
C GLY A 78 7.07 -7.28 10.56
N LYS A 79 6.82 -6.36 11.50
CA LYS A 79 5.47 -5.81 11.72
C LYS A 79 5.00 -4.99 10.52
N ALA A 80 5.89 -4.18 9.94
CA ALA A 80 5.56 -3.39 8.76
C ALA A 80 5.25 -4.30 7.57
N LYS A 81 6.06 -5.34 7.38
CA LYS A 81 5.84 -6.32 6.32
C LYS A 81 4.50 -7.02 6.47
N ASP A 82 4.19 -7.51 7.66
CA ASP A 82 2.94 -8.21 7.93
C ASP A 82 1.74 -7.29 7.73
N TYR A 83 1.83 -6.05 8.19
CA TYR A 83 0.77 -5.06 8.03
C TYR A 83 0.49 -4.77 6.55
N LEU A 84 1.53 -4.47 5.79
CA LEU A 84 1.38 -4.17 4.37
C LEU A 84 0.89 -5.37 3.58
N ALA A 85 1.42 -6.56 3.86
CA ALA A 85 0.98 -7.78 3.21
C ALA A 85 -0.51 -8.05 3.48
N ALA A 86 -0.95 -7.88 4.71
CA ALA A 86 -2.36 -8.06 5.07
C ALA A 86 -3.26 -7.04 4.37
N LYS A 87 -2.83 -5.78 4.28
CA LYS A 87 -3.59 -4.73 3.59
C LYS A 87 -3.65 -4.99 2.09
N LEU A 88 -2.54 -5.37 1.47
CA LEU A 88 -2.54 -5.69 0.04
C LEU A 88 -3.42 -6.90 -0.25
N GLN A 89 -3.37 -7.93 0.59
CA GLN A 89 -4.23 -9.11 0.44
C GLN A 89 -5.71 -8.71 0.51
N LYS A 90 -6.08 -7.89 1.46
CA LYS A 90 -7.46 -7.44 1.64
C LYS A 90 -7.94 -6.61 0.45
N TYR A 91 -7.15 -5.60 0.04
CA TYR A 91 -7.57 -4.65 -0.99
C TYR A 91 -7.51 -5.25 -2.40
N LEU A 92 -6.63 -6.22 -2.64
CA LEU A 92 -6.49 -6.88 -3.94
C LEU A 92 -7.29 -8.18 -4.05
N ASN A 93 -8.08 -8.53 -3.04
CA ASN A 93 -8.91 -9.73 -3.06
C ASN A 93 -10.08 -9.55 -4.03
N PRO A 94 -10.17 -10.32 -5.13
CA PRO A 94 -11.24 -10.16 -6.10
C PRO A 94 -12.63 -10.52 -5.55
N ALA A 95 -12.69 -11.27 -4.45
CA ALA A 95 -13.96 -11.60 -3.80
C ALA A 95 -14.53 -10.43 -2.99
N THR A 96 -13.72 -9.39 -2.70
CA THR A 96 -14.16 -8.19 -2.00
C THR A 96 -14.47 -7.10 -3.02
N ARG A 97 -15.65 -6.52 -2.93
CA ARG A 97 -16.05 -5.45 -3.84
C ARG A 97 -15.36 -4.15 -3.48
N LEU A 98 -15.09 -3.31 -4.49
CA LEU A 98 -14.42 -2.03 -4.29
C LEU A 98 -15.14 -1.16 -3.25
N GLU A 99 -16.47 -1.08 -3.34
CA GLU A 99 -17.27 -0.26 -2.44
C GLU A 99 -17.27 -0.76 -0.99
N ASP A 100 -16.83 -1.98 -0.75
CA ASP A 100 -16.75 -2.54 0.61
C ASP A 100 -15.38 -2.32 1.25
N LEU A 101 -14.41 -1.76 0.50
CA LEU A 101 -13.08 -1.50 1.02
C LEU A 101 -13.07 -0.22 1.85
N PRO A 102 -12.56 -0.25 3.09
CA PRO A 102 -12.50 0.93 3.94
C PRO A 102 -11.61 2.03 3.36
N THR A 103 -12.07 3.29 3.48
CA THR A 103 -11.28 4.47 3.11
C THR A 103 -11.02 5.38 4.33
N ARG A 104 -11.45 4.94 5.50
CA ARG A 104 -11.27 5.68 6.77
C ARG A 104 -10.84 4.78 7.89
#